data_7aa97702adf9077321d6e71eb2b3cb41
#
_entry.id   7aa97702adf9077321d6e71eb2b3cb41
#
_cell.length_a   1.000
_cell.length_b   1.000
_cell.length_c   1.000
_cell.angle_alpha   90.00
_cell.angle_beta   90.00
_cell.angle_gamma   90.00
#
_symmetry.space_group_name_H-M   'P 1'
#
loop_
_entity.id
_entity.type
_entity.pdbx_description
1 polymer ?
#
loop_
_entity_poly.entity_id
_entity_poly.type
_entity_poly.pdbx_seq_one_letter_code
_entity_poly.pdbx_strand_id
1 'polypeptide(L)'
;MKQALLFIICSLLFSPAGAQGLKDAIGKYCLIGAAINQWQSDGQVPEANAVVDKHFNCAVAENCMKPESLAPAEGIFDFRVADKFVSYCEQHNLKVIGHCLVWHSQAPDWWFTNGYTASPASKEVLKARIIKHIKTVVGHFKGQVHGWDVVNEAINDDGSFRNSPYYRLLGEEFIEIAFRTAHEADPDAELYYNDYSMADEKKREAVCRLVRNLKAKGLRIDGVGMQSHNGLDYPNLDEYEKSIDAFAACGVKVMMTELDINVLPNPEGFGGADIAQNFQLQQKYNPYVDGLTKDKQKELDARWLALFKIYYKHRAQISRINLWGVSDAGSWLNGWPIKGRTNYPLLFDRQYKEKPVINEIIKLYI
;
A
#
# COMPACT_ATOMS: atom_id res chain seq x y z
N MET A 1 54.85 -48.81 24.50
CA MET A 1 54.36 -47.41 24.31
C MET A 1 53.34 -47.42 23.17
N LYS A 2 52.04 -47.41 23.47
CA LYS A 2 50.93 -47.34 22.48
C LYS A 2 50.45 -45.91 22.45
N GLN A 3 50.66 -45.22 21.34
CA GLN A 3 50.06 -43.89 21.10
C GLN A 3 48.60 -44.09 20.70
N ALA A 4 47.65 -43.51 21.48
CA ALA A 4 46.27 -43.44 21.12
C ALA A 4 46.04 -42.17 20.29
N LEU A 5 45.59 -42.32 19.07
CA LEU A 5 45.18 -41.24 18.17
C LEU A 5 43.75 -40.84 18.52
N LEU A 6 43.59 -39.63 19.07
CA LEU A 6 42.28 -39.05 19.37
C LEU A 6 41.70 -38.40 18.12
N PHE A 7 40.71 -39.04 17.51
CA PHE A 7 39.91 -38.42 16.44
C PHE A 7 38.88 -37.47 17.04
N ILE A 8 39.11 -36.17 16.87
CA ILE A 8 38.09 -35.14 17.17
C ILE A 8 37.13 -35.12 15.95
N ILE A 9 35.95 -35.70 16.13
CA ILE A 9 34.84 -35.57 15.19
C ILE A 9 34.21 -34.18 15.45
N CYS A 10 34.52 -33.21 14.60
CA CYS A 10 33.83 -31.92 14.57
C CYS A 10 32.44 -32.19 13.95
N SER A 11 31.42 -32.40 14.78
CA SER A 11 30.03 -32.42 14.37
C SER A 11 29.62 -30.99 14.00
N LEU A 12 29.61 -30.68 12.72
CA LEU A 12 28.91 -29.51 12.18
C LEU A 12 27.44 -29.66 12.53
N LEU A 13 27.01 -28.93 13.57
CA LEU A 13 25.61 -28.72 13.85
C LEU A 13 25.02 -27.91 12.69
N PHE A 14 24.46 -28.61 11.71
CA PHE A 14 23.51 -28.02 10.78
C PHE A 14 22.29 -27.62 11.63
N SER A 15 22.22 -26.36 12.06
CA SER A 15 20.93 -25.76 12.43
C SER A 15 20.02 -25.91 11.21
N PRO A 16 18.80 -26.44 11.35
CA PRO A 16 17.87 -26.38 10.23
C PRO A 16 17.69 -24.90 9.89
N ALA A 17 18.12 -24.51 8.70
CA ALA A 17 17.84 -23.17 8.17
C ALA A 17 16.33 -23.00 8.26
N GLY A 18 15.85 -22.14 9.15
CA GLY A 18 14.45 -21.78 9.23
C GLY A 18 13.99 -21.40 7.82
N ALA A 19 12.83 -21.88 7.38
CA ALA A 19 12.35 -21.63 6.05
C ALA A 19 12.38 -20.11 5.78
N GLN A 20 13.09 -19.73 4.71
CA GLN A 20 13.37 -18.33 4.34
C GLN A 20 12.06 -17.56 4.12
N GLY A 21 11.95 -16.37 4.69
CA GLY A 21 10.82 -15.46 4.48
C GLY A 21 10.97 -14.62 3.20
N LEU A 22 9.89 -13.97 2.82
CA LEU A 22 9.92 -13.03 1.67
C LEU A 22 10.94 -11.92 1.90
N LYS A 23 11.05 -11.37 3.14
CA LYS A 23 12.01 -10.31 3.45
C LYS A 23 13.47 -10.74 3.30
N ASP A 24 13.77 -12.01 3.51
CA ASP A 24 15.15 -12.52 3.38
C ASP A 24 15.58 -12.61 1.89
N ALA A 25 14.63 -12.92 1.01
CA ALA A 25 14.87 -13.03 -0.43
C ALA A 25 14.79 -11.65 -1.12
N ILE A 26 13.70 -10.92 -0.88
CA ILE A 26 13.36 -9.66 -1.57
C ILE A 26 14.04 -8.46 -0.92
N GLY A 27 14.22 -8.47 0.41
CA GLY A 27 14.66 -7.33 1.21
C GLY A 27 16.03 -6.76 0.84
N LYS A 28 16.87 -7.51 0.14
CA LYS A 28 18.14 -7.02 -0.42
C LYS A 28 17.95 -6.10 -1.63
N TYR A 29 16.76 -6.04 -2.23
CA TYR A 29 16.45 -5.22 -3.39
C TYR A 29 15.47 -4.09 -3.04
N CYS A 30 14.40 -4.40 -2.30
CA CYS A 30 13.36 -3.44 -1.95
C CYS A 30 12.69 -3.81 -0.62
N LEU A 31 11.91 -2.88 -0.07
CA LEU A 31 11.05 -3.19 1.06
C LEU A 31 9.93 -4.14 0.63
N ILE A 32 9.56 -5.08 1.50
CA ILE A 32 8.40 -5.97 1.36
C ILE A 32 7.57 -5.90 2.63
N GLY A 33 6.26 -5.66 2.51
CA GLY A 33 5.41 -5.44 3.67
C GLY A 33 3.94 -5.69 3.42
N ALA A 34 3.13 -5.25 4.38
CA ALA A 34 1.68 -5.35 4.31
C ALA A 34 0.98 -4.16 4.98
N ALA A 35 -0.28 -3.92 4.60
CA ALA A 35 -1.18 -3.09 5.38
C ALA A 35 -1.55 -3.81 6.69
N ILE A 36 -1.40 -3.09 7.80
CA ILE A 36 -1.71 -3.58 9.16
C ILE A 36 -2.92 -2.82 9.68
N ASN A 37 -3.94 -3.54 10.09
CA ASN A 37 -5.13 -2.95 10.69
C ASN A 37 -4.99 -2.79 12.22
N GLN A 38 -5.93 -2.06 12.81
CA GLN A 38 -5.90 -1.78 14.24
C GLN A 38 -5.93 -3.05 15.10
N TRP A 39 -6.73 -4.07 14.74
CA TRP A 39 -6.83 -5.30 15.52
C TRP A 39 -5.49 -6.05 15.59
N GLN A 40 -4.73 -6.01 14.50
CA GLN A 40 -3.41 -6.60 14.43
C GLN A 40 -2.40 -5.79 15.28
N SER A 41 -2.34 -4.47 15.10
CA SER A 41 -1.43 -3.62 15.86
C SER A 41 -1.76 -3.52 17.37
N ASP A 42 -3.01 -3.77 17.77
CA ASP A 42 -3.43 -3.88 19.17
C ASP A 42 -3.15 -5.28 19.78
N GLY A 43 -2.54 -6.22 19.00
CA GLY A 43 -2.20 -7.56 19.46
C GLY A 43 -3.40 -8.52 19.58
N GLN A 44 -4.55 -8.19 19.01
CA GLN A 44 -5.76 -9.02 19.06
C GLN A 44 -5.75 -10.15 18.03
N VAL A 45 -4.78 -10.17 17.13
CA VAL A 45 -4.60 -11.18 16.08
C VAL A 45 -3.15 -11.70 16.12
N PRO A 46 -2.79 -12.51 17.12
CA PRO A 46 -1.41 -12.96 17.30
C PRO A 46 -0.87 -13.81 16.14
N GLU A 47 -1.75 -14.47 15.37
CA GLU A 47 -1.39 -15.24 14.17
C GLU A 47 -0.76 -14.34 13.08
N ALA A 48 -1.16 -13.07 13.01
CA ALA A 48 -0.59 -12.11 12.09
C ALA A 48 0.89 -11.83 12.39
N ASN A 49 1.28 -11.82 13.67
CA ASN A 49 2.65 -11.50 14.09
C ASN A 49 3.66 -12.48 13.52
N ALA A 50 3.36 -13.78 13.50
CA ALA A 50 4.24 -14.80 12.94
C ALA A 50 4.50 -14.58 11.43
N VAL A 51 3.48 -14.15 10.69
CA VAL A 51 3.61 -13.78 9.28
C VAL A 51 4.44 -12.52 9.13
N VAL A 52 4.13 -11.48 9.90
CA VAL A 52 4.84 -10.20 9.87
C VAL A 52 6.32 -10.39 10.18
N ASP A 53 6.64 -11.07 11.27
CA ASP A 53 8.02 -11.30 11.71
C ASP A 53 8.84 -12.12 10.73
N LYS A 54 8.22 -13.05 10.03
CA LYS A 54 8.93 -13.91 9.06
C LYS A 54 9.08 -13.26 7.69
N HIS A 55 8.07 -12.51 7.23
CA HIS A 55 7.98 -12.16 5.81
C HIS A 55 8.16 -10.68 5.50
N PHE A 56 7.98 -9.76 6.47
CA PHE A 56 7.93 -8.33 6.19
C PHE A 56 9.02 -7.52 6.89
N ASN A 57 9.44 -6.42 6.26
CA ASN A 57 10.38 -5.44 6.80
C ASN A 57 9.82 -4.00 6.73
N CYS A 58 8.58 -3.82 6.29
CA CYS A 58 7.84 -2.57 6.38
C CYS A 58 6.35 -2.84 6.57
N ALA A 59 5.63 -1.83 7.01
CA ALA A 59 4.18 -1.85 7.15
C ALA A 59 3.57 -0.49 6.81
N VAL A 60 2.35 -0.50 6.31
CA VAL A 60 1.52 0.67 6.07
C VAL A 60 0.28 0.62 6.95
N ALA A 61 -0.13 1.76 7.50
CA ALA A 61 -1.35 1.84 8.29
C ALA A 61 -2.58 1.70 7.37
N GLU A 62 -3.40 0.66 7.56
CA GLU A 62 -4.58 0.44 6.71
C GLU A 62 -5.57 1.62 6.79
N ASN A 63 -5.85 2.13 8.00
CA ASN A 63 -6.82 3.21 8.21
C ASN A 63 -6.40 4.27 9.23
N CYS A 64 -5.62 3.93 10.26
CA CYS A 64 -5.44 4.80 11.43
C CYS A 64 -4.62 6.08 11.17
N MET A 65 -3.94 6.19 10.03
CA MET A 65 -3.22 7.41 9.62
C MET A 65 -3.96 8.23 8.56
N LYS A 66 -5.18 7.84 8.18
CA LYS A 66 -6.00 8.62 7.24
C LYS A 66 -6.53 9.91 7.89
N PRO A 67 -6.77 10.98 7.10
CA PRO A 67 -7.14 12.29 7.66
C PRO A 67 -8.34 12.29 8.59
N GLU A 68 -9.41 11.54 8.27
CA GLU A 68 -10.61 11.49 9.14
C GLU A 68 -10.32 10.82 10.50
N SER A 69 -9.39 9.85 10.53
CA SER A 69 -9.00 9.17 11.77
C SER A 69 -8.13 10.07 12.66
N LEU A 70 -7.20 10.82 12.04
CA LEU A 70 -6.25 11.67 12.76
C LEU A 70 -6.81 13.06 13.14
N ALA A 71 -7.79 13.58 12.38
CA ALA A 71 -8.33 14.91 12.57
C ALA A 71 -9.87 14.89 12.62
N PRO A 72 -10.49 14.22 13.62
CA PRO A 72 -11.93 13.98 13.68
C PRO A 72 -12.77 15.27 13.80
N ALA A 73 -12.19 16.37 14.30
CA ALA A 73 -12.85 17.66 14.40
C ALA A 73 -11.83 18.80 14.22
N GLU A 74 -12.33 20.01 13.92
CA GLU A 74 -11.48 21.18 13.69
C GLU A 74 -10.62 21.49 14.93
N GLY A 75 -9.29 21.51 14.72
CA GLY A 75 -8.33 21.78 15.79
C GLY A 75 -8.02 20.59 16.71
N ILE A 76 -8.70 19.46 16.54
CA ILE A 76 -8.51 18.26 17.34
C ILE A 76 -7.73 17.22 16.50
N PHE A 77 -6.65 16.69 17.09
CA PHE A 77 -5.90 15.57 16.54
C PHE A 77 -5.95 14.39 17.50
N ASP A 78 -6.13 13.19 16.98
CA ASP A 78 -6.13 11.94 17.73
C ASP A 78 -5.09 10.97 17.17
N PHE A 79 -3.96 10.88 17.84
CA PHE A 79 -2.85 10.01 17.45
C PHE A 79 -2.85 8.64 18.14
N ARG A 80 -3.76 8.40 19.11
CA ARG A 80 -3.71 7.22 19.99
C ARG A 80 -3.59 5.89 19.26
N VAL A 81 -4.37 5.72 18.18
CA VAL A 81 -4.34 4.47 17.40
C VAL A 81 -3.11 4.42 16.48
N ALA A 82 -2.75 5.55 15.88
CA ALA A 82 -1.57 5.62 15.01
C ALA A 82 -0.27 5.46 15.80
N ASP A 83 -0.18 6.01 17.03
CA ASP A 83 0.97 5.80 17.92
C ASP A 83 1.16 4.32 18.28
N LYS A 84 0.07 3.59 18.53
CA LYS A 84 0.12 2.14 18.77
C LYS A 84 0.62 1.38 17.53
N PHE A 85 0.16 1.77 16.33
CA PHE A 85 0.63 1.18 15.09
C PHE A 85 2.14 1.43 14.90
N VAL A 86 2.63 2.66 15.15
CA VAL A 86 4.06 2.98 15.06
C VAL A 86 4.85 2.16 16.10
N SER A 87 4.38 2.09 17.34
CA SER A 87 5.01 1.25 18.38
C SER A 87 5.03 -0.23 18.02
N TYR A 88 3.96 -0.75 17.40
CA TYR A 88 3.92 -2.10 16.86
C TYR A 88 5.01 -2.30 15.80
N CYS A 89 5.12 -1.38 14.85
CA CYS A 89 6.15 -1.44 13.82
C CYS A 89 7.57 -1.44 14.40
N GLU A 90 7.81 -0.61 15.40
CA GLU A 90 9.11 -0.57 16.10
C GLU A 90 9.43 -1.90 16.77
N GLN A 91 8.47 -2.49 17.50
CA GLN A 91 8.63 -3.79 18.16
C GLN A 91 8.94 -4.93 17.18
N HIS A 92 8.38 -4.87 15.98
CA HIS A 92 8.57 -5.87 14.91
C HIS A 92 9.68 -5.50 13.91
N ASN A 93 10.47 -4.43 14.16
CA ASN A 93 11.54 -3.94 13.28
C ASN A 93 11.07 -3.63 11.86
N LEU A 94 9.90 -3.03 11.71
CA LEU A 94 9.30 -2.64 10.45
C LEU A 94 9.52 -1.16 10.16
N LYS A 95 9.86 -0.81 8.93
CA LYS A 95 9.79 0.57 8.48
C LYS A 95 8.33 0.99 8.32
N VAL A 96 7.98 2.14 8.89
CA VAL A 96 6.62 2.68 8.84
C VAL A 96 6.41 3.46 7.55
N ILE A 97 5.30 3.19 6.87
CA ILE A 97 4.81 3.98 5.73
C ILE A 97 3.52 4.68 6.16
N GLY A 98 3.49 5.99 6.03
CA GLY A 98 2.33 6.80 6.36
C GLY A 98 1.34 6.87 5.20
N HIS A 99 0.10 6.49 5.43
CA HIS A 99 -0.98 6.48 4.43
C HIS A 99 -2.24 7.07 5.03
N CYS A 100 -2.68 8.20 4.56
CA CYS A 100 -2.12 9.16 3.62
C CYS A 100 -2.36 10.58 4.14
N LEU A 101 -1.68 11.60 3.59
CA LEU A 101 -1.84 12.97 4.09
C LEU A 101 -3.01 13.70 3.47
N VAL A 102 -3.25 13.55 2.16
CA VAL A 102 -4.35 14.18 1.42
C VAL A 102 -5.02 13.17 0.51
N TRP A 103 -6.31 12.94 0.73
CA TRP A 103 -7.14 12.05 -0.08
C TRP A 103 -8.58 12.55 -0.11
N HIS A 104 -9.26 12.43 -1.26
CA HIS A 104 -10.65 12.89 -1.44
C HIS A 104 -11.68 12.03 -0.69
N SER A 105 -11.32 10.78 -0.35
CA SER A 105 -12.09 9.87 0.50
C SER A 105 -11.48 9.82 1.90
N GLN A 106 -12.26 9.43 2.89
CA GLN A 106 -11.85 9.36 4.31
C GLN A 106 -11.11 10.63 4.79
N ALA A 107 -11.53 11.79 4.27
CA ALA A 107 -11.17 13.11 4.76
C ALA A 107 -12.35 13.67 5.57
N PRO A 108 -12.11 14.38 6.68
CA PRO A 108 -13.21 14.88 7.51
C PRO A 108 -14.00 15.97 6.80
N ASP A 109 -15.33 15.90 6.83
CA ASP A 109 -16.23 16.85 6.16
C ASP A 109 -16.00 18.30 6.55
N TRP A 110 -15.58 18.54 7.79
CA TRP A 110 -15.30 19.89 8.28
C TRP A 110 -14.19 20.60 7.51
N TRP A 111 -13.32 19.88 6.79
CA TRP A 111 -12.30 20.50 5.94
C TRP A 111 -12.91 21.34 4.83
N PHE A 112 -14.05 20.92 4.33
CA PHE A 112 -14.69 21.48 3.14
C PHE A 112 -15.85 22.41 3.45
N THR A 113 -16.19 22.62 4.73
CA THR A 113 -17.28 23.46 5.18
C THR A 113 -16.78 24.64 6.00
N ASN A 114 -17.58 25.70 6.10
CA ASN A 114 -17.26 26.90 6.87
C ASN A 114 -17.88 26.82 8.27
N GLY A 115 -17.13 26.25 9.23
CA GLY A 115 -17.57 26.07 10.61
C GLY A 115 -18.82 25.19 10.71
N TYR A 116 -19.79 25.60 11.52
CA TYR A 116 -21.05 24.88 11.73
C TYR A 116 -22.09 25.10 10.62
N THR A 117 -21.74 25.83 9.56
CA THR A 117 -22.62 26.09 8.44
C THR A 117 -22.35 25.07 7.30
N ALA A 118 -23.40 24.70 6.57
CA ALA A 118 -23.25 23.83 5.41
C ALA A 118 -22.62 24.55 4.18
N SER A 119 -22.21 25.82 4.32
CA SER A 119 -21.57 26.57 3.24
C SER A 119 -20.15 26.04 2.98
N PRO A 120 -19.71 26.00 1.70
CA PRO A 120 -18.35 25.60 1.37
C PRO A 120 -17.29 26.47 2.06
N ALA A 121 -16.18 25.85 2.47
CA ALA A 121 -14.99 26.56 2.93
C ALA A 121 -14.43 27.47 1.82
N SER A 122 -13.80 28.59 2.22
CA SER A 122 -13.04 29.37 1.23
C SER A 122 -11.74 28.66 0.84
N LYS A 123 -11.16 29.12 -0.26
CA LYS A 123 -9.86 28.64 -0.76
C LYS A 123 -8.78 28.77 0.34
N GLU A 124 -8.71 29.91 1.00
CA GLU A 124 -7.73 30.22 2.04
C GLU A 124 -7.91 29.34 3.28
N VAL A 125 -9.15 29.08 3.67
CA VAL A 125 -9.48 28.19 4.79
C VAL A 125 -9.04 26.76 4.50
N LEU A 126 -9.38 26.21 3.33
CA LEU A 126 -8.96 24.85 2.95
C LEU A 126 -7.44 24.75 2.88
N LYS A 127 -6.77 25.72 2.27
CA LYS A 127 -5.31 25.78 2.21
C LYS A 127 -4.66 25.76 3.60
N ALA A 128 -5.18 26.56 4.52
CA ALA A 128 -4.70 26.61 5.90
C ALA A 128 -4.89 25.27 6.63
N ARG A 129 -6.03 24.61 6.41
CA ARG A 129 -6.34 23.29 7.01
C ARG A 129 -5.41 22.19 6.50
N ILE A 130 -5.15 22.13 5.19
CA ILE A 130 -4.18 21.18 4.59
C ILE A 130 -2.79 21.40 5.21
N ILE A 131 -2.31 22.64 5.22
CA ILE A 131 -0.98 22.97 5.78
C ILE A 131 -0.91 22.60 7.26
N LYS A 132 -1.92 22.96 8.06
CA LYS A 132 -1.95 22.63 9.48
C LYS A 132 -1.96 21.13 9.71
N HIS A 133 -2.79 20.37 8.97
CA HIS A 133 -2.86 18.91 9.08
C HIS A 133 -1.50 18.28 8.79
N ILE A 134 -0.91 18.59 7.65
CA ILE A 134 0.37 18.00 7.24
C ILE A 134 1.49 18.35 8.23
N LYS A 135 1.61 19.62 8.63
CA LYS A 135 2.63 20.02 9.61
C LYS A 135 2.45 19.31 10.95
N THR A 136 1.21 19.13 11.40
CA THR A 136 0.93 18.47 12.68
C THR A 136 1.19 16.97 12.60
N VAL A 137 0.70 16.29 11.56
CA VAL A 137 0.84 14.84 11.40
C VAL A 137 2.28 14.44 11.12
N VAL A 138 2.90 15.03 10.11
CA VAL A 138 4.29 14.73 9.75
C VAL A 138 5.24 15.12 10.86
N GLY A 139 4.99 16.25 11.53
CA GLY A 139 5.78 16.70 12.68
C GLY A 139 5.69 15.77 13.89
N HIS A 140 4.49 15.21 14.16
CA HIS A 140 4.28 14.23 15.24
C HIS A 140 5.09 12.95 15.02
N PHE A 141 5.11 12.44 13.79
CA PHE A 141 5.81 11.19 13.43
C PHE A 141 7.21 11.41 12.85
N LYS A 142 7.78 12.62 12.98
CA LYS A 142 9.09 12.94 12.42
C LYS A 142 10.17 11.96 12.90
N GLY A 143 10.92 11.40 11.93
CA GLY A 143 11.99 10.42 12.19
C GLY A 143 11.48 9.00 12.48
N GLN A 144 10.17 8.76 12.58
CA GLN A 144 9.56 7.45 12.79
C GLN A 144 8.96 6.88 11.49
N VAL A 145 8.47 7.74 10.61
CA VAL A 145 7.88 7.36 9.31
C VAL A 145 8.95 7.44 8.22
N HIS A 146 9.15 6.35 7.50
CA HIS A 146 10.12 6.26 6.41
C HIS A 146 9.70 7.09 5.18
N GLY A 147 8.42 7.13 4.89
CA GLY A 147 7.88 7.90 3.78
C GLY A 147 6.36 8.00 3.82
N TRP A 148 5.80 9.00 3.15
CA TRP A 148 4.39 9.34 3.15
C TRP A 148 3.76 9.25 1.77
N ASP A 149 2.61 8.62 1.66
CA ASP A 149 1.69 8.86 0.56
C ASP A 149 1.08 10.26 0.77
N VAL A 150 1.71 11.26 0.12
CA VAL A 150 1.38 12.69 0.35
C VAL A 150 0.03 13.03 -0.25
N VAL A 151 -0.19 12.60 -1.49
CA VAL A 151 -1.47 12.74 -2.20
C VAL A 151 -1.88 11.39 -2.76
N ASN A 152 -3.11 10.99 -2.44
CA ASN A 152 -3.71 9.76 -2.90
C ASN A 152 -4.85 10.04 -3.89
N GLU A 153 -4.84 9.37 -5.06
CA GLU A 153 -5.94 9.28 -6.02
C GLU A 153 -6.45 10.62 -6.57
N ALA A 154 -5.56 11.50 -6.99
CA ALA A 154 -5.93 12.81 -7.54
C ALA A 154 -6.26 12.77 -9.05
N ILE A 155 -6.00 11.67 -9.75
CA ILE A 155 -6.14 11.55 -11.21
C ILE A 155 -7.14 10.44 -11.54
N ASN A 156 -8.10 10.72 -12.43
CA ASN A 156 -9.05 9.75 -12.96
C ASN A 156 -8.40 8.83 -14.01
N ASP A 157 -9.06 7.71 -14.34
CA ASP A 157 -8.54 6.74 -15.31
C ASP A 157 -8.42 7.30 -16.74
N ASP A 158 -9.19 8.36 -17.06
CA ASP A 158 -9.08 9.09 -18.33
C ASP A 158 -7.91 10.10 -18.38
N GLY A 159 -7.16 10.22 -17.27
CA GLY A 159 -6.03 11.13 -17.13
C GLY A 159 -6.38 12.57 -16.74
N SER A 160 -7.65 12.87 -16.50
CA SER A 160 -8.10 14.15 -15.94
C SER A 160 -7.89 14.21 -14.42
N PHE A 161 -7.79 15.42 -13.86
CA PHE A 161 -7.82 15.55 -12.40
C PHE A 161 -9.20 15.19 -11.86
N ARG A 162 -9.21 14.46 -10.74
CA ARG A 162 -10.45 14.13 -10.03
C ARG A 162 -11.14 15.40 -9.54
N ASN A 163 -12.43 15.53 -9.84
CA ASN A 163 -13.26 16.66 -9.39
C ASN A 163 -13.57 16.58 -7.88
N SER A 164 -12.51 16.50 -7.08
CA SER A 164 -12.58 16.48 -5.62
C SER A 164 -12.86 17.88 -5.04
N PRO A 165 -13.30 18.00 -3.77
CA PRO A 165 -13.39 19.29 -3.12
C PRO A 165 -12.06 20.07 -3.11
N TYR A 166 -10.93 19.38 -3.01
CA TYR A 166 -9.60 20.00 -3.11
C TYR A 166 -9.39 20.65 -4.49
N TYR A 167 -9.64 19.89 -5.55
CA TYR A 167 -9.44 20.38 -6.90
C TYR A 167 -10.41 21.49 -7.28
N ARG A 168 -11.69 21.39 -6.89
CA ARG A 168 -12.67 22.47 -7.13
C ARG A 168 -12.29 23.79 -6.50
N LEU A 169 -11.69 23.77 -5.30
CA LEU A 169 -11.33 24.99 -4.57
C LEU A 169 -9.92 25.50 -4.92
N LEU A 170 -8.96 24.61 -5.12
CA LEU A 170 -7.54 24.94 -5.21
C LEU A 170 -6.93 24.64 -6.60
N GLY A 171 -7.64 23.94 -7.51
CA GLY A 171 -7.03 23.42 -8.72
C GLY A 171 -5.88 22.47 -8.37
N GLU A 172 -4.83 22.43 -9.18
CA GLU A 172 -3.63 21.61 -8.94
C GLU A 172 -2.80 22.10 -7.75
N GLU A 173 -3.01 23.34 -7.29
CA GLU A 173 -2.23 23.95 -6.21
C GLU A 173 -2.26 23.13 -4.91
N PHE A 174 -3.35 22.38 -4.63
CA PHE A 174 -3.42 21.56 -3.42
C PHE A 174 -2.32 20.49 -3.37
N ILE A 175 -1.93 19.92 -4.51
CA ILE A 175 -0.85 18.92 -4.60
C ILE A 175 0.49 19.58 -4.27
N GLU A 176 0.75 20.74 -4.85
CA GLU A 176 1.99 21.50 -4.60
C GLU A 176 2.13 21.90 -3.13
N ILE A 177 1.03 22.38 -2.53
CA ILE A 177 0.95 22.72 -1.10
C ILE A 177 1.29 21.48 -0.26
N ALA A 178 0.68 20.32 -0.59
CA ALA A 178 0.87 19.11 0.16
C ALA A 178 2.34 18.64 0.14
N PHE A 179 2.95 18.53 -1.05
CA PHE A 179 4.34 18.08 -1.18
C PHE A 179 5.33 19.05 -0.54
N ARG A 180 5.15 20.37 -0.74
CA ARG A 180 5.98 21.39 -0.10
C ARG A 180 5.91 21.31 1.42
N THR A 181 4.69 21.25 1.95
CA THR A 181 4.47 21.26 3.41
C THR A 181 4.99 19.98 4.06
N ALA A 182 4.83 18.82 3.41
CA ALA A 182 5.37 17.56 3.91
C ALA A 182 6.91 17.58 3.96
N HIS A 183 7.56 18.07 2.90
CA HIS A 183 9.02 18.23 2.87
C HIS A 183 9.54 19.22 3.93
N GLU A 184 8.85 20.35 4.13
CA GLU A 184 9.20 21.31 5.19
C GLU A 184 9.07 20.72 6.59
N ALA A 185 8.06 19.87 6.83
CA ALA A 185 7.80 19.27 8.13
C ALA A 185 8.81 18.16 8.48
N ASP A 186 9.15 17.29 7.53
CA ASP A 186 10.18 16.26 7.66
C ASP A 186 10.98 16.12 6.35
N PRO A 187 12.17 16.76 6.27
CA PRO A 187 13.03 16.68 5.08
C PRO A 187 13.60 15.28 4.83
N ASP A 188 13.63 14.40 5.81
CA ASP A 188 14.26 13.09 5.72
C ASP A 188 13.27 12.00 5.25
N ALA A 189 11.96 12.18 5.48
CA ALA A 189 10.94 11.27 4.99
C ALA A 189 10.80 11.31 3.46
N GLU A 190 10.63 10.16 2.83
CA GLU A 190 10.34 10.08 1.40
C GLU A 190 8.90 10.52 1.10
N LEU A 191 8.65 11.13 -0.07
CA LEU A 191 7.37 11.69 -0.46
C LEU A 191 6.84 11.02 -1.73
N TYR A 192 5.61 10.50 -1.68
CA TYR A 192 5.03 9.69 -2.74
C TYR A 192 3.68 10.24 -3.23
N TYR A 193 3.42 10.04 -4.52
CA TYR A 193 2.09 10.07 -5.10
C TYR A 193 1.59 8.64 -5.24
N ASN A 194 0.36 8.34 -4.84
CA ASN A 194 -0.21 6.98 -4.86
C ASN A 194 -1.57 6.96 -5.58
N ASP A 195 -1.81 5.97 -6.46
CA ASP A 195 -3.06 5.85 -7.19
C ASP A 195 -3.31 4.42 -7.70
N TYR A 196 -4.57 4.10 -8.01
CA TYR A 196 -4.97 2.85 -8.65
C TYR A 196 -5.03 2.97 -10.18
N SER A 197 -5.34 1.87 -10.90
CA SER A 197 -5.41 1.80 -12.37
C SER A 197 -4.17 2.34 -13.09
N MET A 198 -3.02 2.26 -12.45
CA MET A 198 -1.77 2.88 -12.91
C MET A 198 -1.16 2.20 -14.14
N ALA A 199 -1.71 1.07 -14.60
CA ALA A 199 -1.38 0.45 -15.87
C ALA A 199 -2.05 1.13 -17.07
N ASP A 200 -3.11 1.92 -16.84
CA ASP A 200 -3.83 2.60 -17.91
C ASP A 200 -2.99 3.70 -18.54
N GLU A 201 -2.88 3.70 -19.85
CA GLU A 201 -2.02 4.60 -20.62
C GLU A 201 -2.27 6.08 -20.30
N LYS A 202 -3.54 6.51 -20.34
CA LYS A 202 -3.90 7.91 -20.09
C LYS A 202 -3.55 8.35 -18.67
N LYS A 203 -3.80 7.48 -17.69
CA LYS A 203 -3.46 7.75 -16.29
C LYS A 203 -1.94 7.77 -16.08
N ARG A 204 -1.23 6.78 -16.63
CA ARG A 204 0.24 6.74 -16.65
C ARG A 204 0.85 8.03 -17.17
N GLU A 205 0.38 8.51 -18.33
CA GLU A 205 0.86 9.78 -18.91
C GLU A 205 0.56 10.99 -18.02
N ALA A 206 -0.65 11.05 -17.43
CA ALA A 206 -1.04 12.13 -16.55
C ALA A 206 -0.19 12.16 -15.28
N VAL A 207 0.09 11.00 -14.67
CA VAL A 207 0.97 10.89 -13.51
C VAL A 207 2.41 11.26 -13.87
N CYS A 208 2.91 10.86 -15.03
CA CYS A 208 4.22 11.30 -15.51
C CYS A 208 4.30 12.84 -15.69
N ARG A 209 3.22 13.47 -16.20
CA ARG A 209 3.15 14.94 -16.27
C ARG A 209 3.15 15.57 -14.89
N LEU A 210 2.37 15.03 -13.95
CA LEU A 210 2.34 15.49 -12.56
C LEU A 210 3.74 15.45 -11.92
N VAL A 211 4.46 14.34 -12.03
CA VAL A 211 5.82 14.20 -11.49
C VAL A 211 6.77 15.25 -12.09
N ARG A 212 6.75 15.39 -13.42
CA ARG A 212 7.60 16.40 -14.10
C ARG A 212 7.27 17.82 -13.68
N ASN A 213 5.98 18.15 -13.52
CA ASN A 213 5.51 19.47 -13.10
C ASN A 213 5.96 19.79 -11.67
N LEU A 214 5.85 18.85 -10.73
CA LEU A 214 6.33 19.03 -9.36
C LEU A 214 7.86 19.29 -9.36
N LYS A 215 8.63 18.48 -10.08
CA LYS A 215 10.08 18.64 -10.19
C LYS A 215 10.47 19.96 -10.85
N ALA A 216 9.79 20.38 -11.91
CA ALA A 216 10.04 21.66 -12.59
C ALA A 216 9.79 22.86 -11.67
N LYS A 217 8.92 22.73 -10.67
CA LYS A 217 8.66 23.73 -9.63
C LYS A 217 9.60 23.62 -8.42
N GLY A 218 10.61 22.73 -8.49
CA GLY A 218 11.57 22.52 -7.40
C GLY A 218 10.97 21.80 -6.20
N LEU A 219 9.83 21.10 -6.36
CA LEU A 219 9.20 20.33 -5.31
C LEU A 219 9.75 18.90 -5.30
N ARG A 220 10.01 18.39 -4.09
CA ARG A 220 10.47 17.01 -3.89
C ARG A 220 9.33 16.03 -4.09
N ILE A 221 9.57 15.03 -4.92
CA ILE A 221 8.79 13.81 -5.05
C ILE A 221 9.78 12.65 -5.26
N ASP A 222 9.74 11.65 -4.39
CA ASP A 222 10.72 10.56 -4.39
C ASP A 222 10.19 9.32 -5.10
N GLY A 223 8.88 9.11 -5.12
CA GLY A 223 8.29 7.92 -5.70
C GLY A 223 6.86 8.05 -6.16
N VAL A 224 6.47 7.08 -6.99
CA VAL A 224 5.10 6.86 -7.46
C VAL A 224 4.66 5.47 -7.01
N GLY A 225 3.54 5.42 -6.29
CA GLY A 225 2.88 4.20 -5.87
C GLY A 225 1.83 3.76 -6.88
N MET A 226 1.99 2.55 -7.39
CA MET A 226 0.96 1.81 -8.09
C MET A 226 0.23 0.98 -7.03
N GLN A 227 -1.03 1.29 -6.70
CA GLN A 227 -1.78 0.53 -5.67
C GLN A 227 -1.80 -0.96 -6.00
N SER A 228 -1.96 -1.31 -7.26
CA SER A 228 -1.90 -2.72 -7.72
C SER A 228 -3.02 -3.59 -7.14
N HIS A 229 -4.22 -3.03 -7.04
CA HIS A 229 -5.46 -3.78 -6.85
C HIS A 229 -5.78 -4.51 -8.15
N ASN A 230 -5.25 -5.71 -8.29
CA ASN A 230 -5.30 -6.49 -9.52
C ASN A 230 -6.43 -7.52 -9.49
N GLY A 231 -6.69 -8.12 -10.65
CA GLY A 231 -7.51 -9.32 -10.80
C GLY A 231 -6.73 -10.41 -11.53
N LEU A 232 -7.38 -11.53 -11.77
CA LEU A 232 -6.77 -12.65 -12.49
C LEU A 232 -6.43 -12.27 -13.94
N ASP A 233 -7.26 -11.44 -14.57
CA ASP A 233 -7.20 -11.05 -15.97
C ASP A 233 -6.90 -9.55 -16.20
N TYR A 234 -6.78 -8.78 -15.13
CA TYR A 234 -6.41 -7.35 -15.19
C TYR A 234 -5.37 -6.98 -14.12
N PRO A 235 -4.58 -5.92 -14.35
CA PRO A 235 -4.38 -5.24 -15.64
C PRO A 235 -3.67 -6.15 -16.66
N ASN A 236 -3.62 -5.69 -17.93
CA ASN A 236 -2.72 -6.28 -18.91
C ASN A 236 -1.27 -6.13 -18.40
N LEU A 237 -0.50 -7.21 -18.40
CA LEU A 237 0.84 -7.23 -17.80
C LEU A 237 1.87 -6.42 -18.60
N ASP A 238 1.73 -6.33 -19.93
CA ASP A 238 2.63 -5.53 -20.75
C ASP A 238 2.41 -4.03 -20.48
N GLU A 239 1.14 -3.60 -20.33
CA GLU A 239 0.82 -2.21 -19.96
C GLU A 239 1.26 -1.90 -18.52
N TYR A 240 1.15 -2.87 -17.61
CA TYR A 240 1.64 -2.74 -16.25
C TYR A 240 3.16 -2.53 -16.21
N GLU A 241 3.90 -3.32 -16.98
CA GLU A 241 5.36 -3.21 -17.11
C GLU A 241 5.79 -1.87 -17.74
N LYS A 242 5.08 -1.42 -18.80
CA LYS A 242 5.30 -0.09 -19.41
C LYS A 242 5.15 1.04 -18.40
N SER A 243 4.23 0.91 -17.42
CA SER A 243 4.03 1.92 -16.40
C SER A 243 5.21 1.99 -15.42
N ILE A 244 5.77 0.84 -15.04
CA ILE A 244 6.98 0.80 -14.21
C ILE A 244 8.12 1.55 -14.91
N ASP A 245 8.36 1.26 -16.19
CA ASP A 245 9.40 1.93 -16.98
C ASP A 245 9.14 3.44 -17.13
N ALA A 246 7.90 3.83 -17.40
CA ALA A 246 7.54 5.23 -17.60
C ALA A 246 7.72 6.07 -16.32
N PHE A 247 7.32 5.55 -15.16
CA PHE A 247 7.52 6.24 -13.89
C PHE A 247 9.00 6.29 -13.51
N ALA A 248 9.74 5.22 -13.69
CA ALA A 248 11.19 5.20 -13.47
C ALA A 248 11.91 6.21 -14.38
N ALA A 249 11.48 6.35 -15.65
CA ALA A 249 12.01 7.34 -16.59
C ALA A 249 11.72 8.79 -16.17
N CYS A 250 10.74 9.04 -15.28
CA CYS A 250 10.53 10.34 -14.65
C CYS A 250 11.55 10.64 -13.53
N GLY A 251 12.47 9.70 -13.26
CA GLY A 251 13.51 9.83 -12.23
C GLY A 251 12.95 9.72 -10.80
N VAL A 252 11.94 8.88 -10.58
CA VAL A 252 11.36 8.56 -9.28
C VAL A 252 11.37 7.06 -9.03
N LYS A 253 11.30 6.65 -7.76
CA LYS A 253 11.11 5.26 -7.37
C LYS A 253 9.72 4.78 -7.76
N VAL A 254 9.58 3.49 -8.05
CA VAL A 254 8.28 2.85 -8.31
C VAL A 254 7.96 1.89 -7.17
N MET A 255 6.71 1.85 -6.75
CA MET A 255 6.27 0.99 -5.65
C MET A 255 4.95 0.31 -6.00
N MET A 256 4.79 -0.94 -5.54
CA MET A 256 3.51 -1.62 -5.46
C MET A 256 3.00 -1.44 -4.03
N THR A 257 1.99 -0.59 -3.86
CA THR A 257 1.68 -0.05 -2.53
C THR A 257 0.55 -0.77 -1.81
N GLU A 258 -0.34 -1.44 -2.56
CA GLU A 258 -1.59 -2.03 -2.05
C GLU A 258 -1.92 -3.33 -2.77
N LEU A 259 -0.88 -4.15 -3.02
CA LEU A 259 -0.97 -5.31 -3.89
C LEU A 259 -1.92 -6.37 -3.35
N ASP A 260 -2.93 -6.68 -4.13
CA ASP A 260 -3.83 -7.82 -3.98
C ASP A 260 -4.32 -8.32 -5.35
N ILE A 261 -4.90 -9.53 -5.39
CA ILE A 261 -5.47 -10.12 -6.61
C ILE A 261 -6.89 -10.58 -6.33
N ASN A 262 -7.87 -9.81 -6.80
CA ASN A 262 -9.27 -10.22 -6.73
C ASN A 262 -9.50 -11.50 -7.57
N VAL A 263 -10.03 -12.54 -6.92
CA VAL A 263 -10.31 -13.85 -7.54
C VAL A 263 -11.76 -14.00 -7.94
N LEU A 264 -12.62 -13.15 -7.36
CA LEU A 264 -14.06 -13.25 -7.56
C LEU A 264 -14.52 -12.49 -8.79
N PRO A 265 -15.62 -12.95 -9.43
CA PRO A 265 -16.22 -12.21 -10.54
C PRO A 265 -16.61 -10.78 -10.13
N ASN A 266 -16.37 -9.84 -11.01
CA ASN A 266 -16.74 -8.44 -10.82
C ASN A 266 -18.17 -8.20 -11.31
N PRO A 267 -18.95 -7.31 -10.65
CA PRO A 267 -20.24 -6.87 -11.13
C PRO A 267 -20.11 -6.07 -12.43
N GLU A 268 -21.20 -6.05 -13.21
CA GLU A 268 -21.29 -5.14 -14.33
C GLU A 268 -21.20 -3.69 -13.87
N GLY A 269 -20.42 -2.88 -14.57
CA GLY A 269 -20.14 -1.48 -14.21
C GLY A 269 -19.04 -1.30 -13.14
N PHE A 270 -18.43 -2.38 -12.66
CA PHE A 270 -17.26 -2.30 -11.77
C PHE A 270 -16.03 -1.80 -12.54
N GLY A 271 -15.28 -0.88 -11.94
CA GLY A 271 -14.02 -0.39 -12.50
C GLY A 271 -13.15 0.31 -11.47
N GLY A 272 -11.84 0.18 -11.62
CA GLY A 272 -10.86 0.76 -10.71
C GLY A 272 -10.96 0.24 -9.27
N ALA A 273 -10.55 1.07 -8.32
CA ALA A 273 -10.60 0.76 -6.88
C ALA A 273 -11.29 1.87 -6.05
N ASP A 274 -12.20 2.63 -6.66
CA ASP A 274 -12.95 3.68 -5.97
C ASP A 274 -13.85 3.06 -4.89
N ILE A 275 -13.56 3.37 -3.62
CA ILE A 275 -14.26 2.81 -2.45
C ILE A 275 -15.74 3.23 -2.36
N ALA A 276 -16.19 4.20 -3.13
CA ALA A 276 -17.60 4.57 -3.22
C ALA A 276 -18.47 3.53 -3.95
N GLN A 277 -17.86 2.61 -4.70
CA GLN A 277 -18.59 1.54 -5.38
C GLN A 277 -19.21 0.57 -4.37
N ASN A 278 -20.49 0.26 -4.57
CA ASN A 278 -21.23 -0.68 -3.72
C ASN A 278 -22.27 -1.44 -4.54
N PHE A 279 -22.19 -2.76 -4.53
CA PHE A 279 -23.09 -3.64 -5.28
C PHE A 279 -23.74 -4.67 -4.34
N GLN A 280 -24.90 -5.18 -4.73
CA GLN A 280 -25.61 -6.18 -3.96
C GLN A 280 -24.96 -7.56 -4.12
N LEU A 281 -24.91 -8.32 -3.02
CA LEU A 281 -24.44 -9.70 -3.00
C LEU A 281 -25.40 -10.60 -3.80
N GLN A 282 -24.84 -11.33 -4.76
CA GLN A 282 -25.49 -12.39 -5.51
C GLN A 282 -24.56 -13.61 -5.54
N GLN A 283 -25.13 -14.82 -5.59
CA GLN A 283 -24.33 -16.06 -5.57
C GLN A 283 -23.27 -16.11 -6.68
N LYS A 284 -23.59 -15.59 -7.87
CA LYS A 284 -22.64 -15.54 -9.00
C LYS A 284 -21.38 -14.71 -8.71
N TYR A 285 -21.42 -13.75 -7.76
CA TYR A 285 -20.31 -12.93 -7.36
C TYR A 285 -19.54 -13.45 -6.13
N ASN A 286 -19.96 -14.59 -5.57
CA ASN A 286 -19.29 -15.24 -4.45
C ASN A 286 -19.30 -16.77 -4.61
N PRO A 287 -18.73 -17.30 -5.70
CA PRO A 287 -18.84 -18.74 -6.03
C PRO A 287 -17.96 -19.66 -5.18
N TYR A 288 -17.02 -19.11 -4.40
CA TYR A 288 -15.97 -19.88 -3.71
C TYR A 288 -16.08 -19.78 -2.18
N VAL A 289 -17.30 -19.83 -1.62
CA VAL A 289 -17.53 -19.72 -0.16
C VAL A 289 -16.83 -20.81 0.64
N ASP A 290 -16.69 -21.99 0.07
CA ASP A 290 -16.08 -23.16 0.71
C ASP A 290 -14.60 -23.40 0.31
N GLY A 291 -14.00 -22.45 -0.43
CA GLY A 291 -12.63 -22.54 -0.91
C GLY A 291 -12.51 -22.47 -2.43
N LEU A 292 -11.31 -22.17 -2.92
CA LEU A 292 -11.03 -22.17 -4.34
C LEU A 292 -10.99 -23.60 -4.91
N THR A 293 -11.46 -23.77 -6.14
CA THR A 293 -11.18 -24.99 -6.90
C THR A 293 -9.68 -25.11 -7.19
N LYS A 294 -9.19 -26.33 -7.43
CA LYS A 294 -7.77 -26.55 -7.77
C LYS A 294 -7.31 -25.74 -8.98
N ASP A 295 -8.19 -25.63 -9.99
CA ASP A 295 -7.85 -24.89 -11.21
C ASP A 295 -7.83 -23.38 -10.96
N LYS A 296 -8.76 -22.86 -10.15
CA LYS A 296 -8.77 -21.44 -9.78
C LYS A 296 -7.57 -21.08 -8.89
N GLN A 297 -7.15 -21.98 -8.00
CA GLN A 297 -5.91 -21.79 -7.22
C GLN A 297 -4.67 -21.75 -8.13
N LYS A 298 -4.56 -22.62 -9.13
CA LYS A 298 -3.44 -22.60 -10.08
C LYS A 298 -3.42 -21.31 -10.91
N GLU A 299 -4.59 -20.82 -11.32
CA GLU A 299 -4.70 -19.54 -12.04
C GLU A 299 -4.22 -18.37 -11.17
N LEU A 300 -4.62 -18.34 -9.91
CA LEU A 300 -4.17 -17.34 -8.95
C LEU A 300 -2.65 -17.42 -8.72
N ASP A 301 -2.11 -18.62 -8.50
CA ASP A 301 -0.67 -18.82 -8.29
C ASP A 301 0.14 -18.40 -9.52
N ALA A 302 -0.35 -18.70 -10.72
CA ALA A 302 0.27 -18.29 -11.97
C ALA A 302 0.28 -16.75 -12.12
N ARG A 303 -0.82 -16.07 -11.71
CA ARG A 303 -0.91 -14.61 -11.74
C ARG A 303 0.07 -13.97 -10.76
N TRP A 304 0.14 -14.46 -9.52
CA TRP A 304 1.14 -14.03 -8.53
C TRP A 304 2.56 -14.15 -9.07
N LEU A 305 2.89 -15.32 -9.61
CA LEU A 305 4.23 -15.58 -10.13
C LEU A 305 4.57 -14.70 -11.34
N ALA A 306 3.61 -14.40 -12.21
CA ALA A 306 3.79 -13.50 -13.34
C ALA A 306 4.12 -12.07 -12.89
N LEU A 307 3.40 -11.55 -11.89
CA LEU A 307 3.67 -10.23 -11.31
C LEU A 307 5.05 -10.18 -10.66
N PHE A 308 5.42 -11.16 -9.83
CA PHE A 308 6.72 -11.17 -9.18
C PHE A 308 7.90 -11.38 -10.15
N LYS A 309 7.69 -12.02 -11.31
CA LYS A 309 8.69 -12.05 -12.40
C LYS A 309 8.93 -10.65 -12.98
N ILE A 310 7.87 -9.86 -13.17
CA ILE A 310 8.01 -8.46 -13.58
C ILE A 310 8.75 -7.68 -12.51
N TYR A 311 8.38 -7.82 -11.24
CA TYR A 311 9.05 -7.10 -10.15
C TYR A 311 10.53 -7.47 -10.02
N TYR A 312 10.87 -8.73 -10.20
CA TYR A 312 12.27 -9.16 -10.22
C TYR A 312 13.04 -8.57 -11.40
N LYS A 313 12.44 -8.54 -12.60
CA LYS A 313 13.02 -7.92 -13.80
C LYS A 313 13.32 -6.43 -13.55
N HIS A 314 12.42 -5.71 -12.90
CA HIS A 314 12.50 -4.28 -12.60
C HIS A 314 13.00 -3.96 -11.18
N ARG A 315 13.65 -4.89 -10.50
CA ARG A 315 14.09 -4.74 -9.10
C ARG A 315 15.04 -3.58 -8.82
N ALA A 316 15.66 -3.00 -9.85
CA ALA A 316 16.49 -1.81 -9.72
C ALA A 316 15.66 -0.52 -9.64
N GLN A 317 14.43 -0.51 -10.16
CA GLN A 317 13.52 0.62 -10.15
C GLN A 317 12.49 0.54 -9.02
N ILE A 318 12.18 -0.69 -8.56
CA ILE A 318 11.16 -0.94 -7.53
C ILE A 318 11.80 -0.83 -6.15
N SER A 319 11.25 0.07 -5.32
CA SER A 319 11.76 0.31 -3.96
C SER A 319 10.91 -0.33 -2.87
N ARG A 320 9.66 -0.71 -3.16
CA ARG A 320 8.74 -1.29 -2.18
C ARG A 320 7.64 -2.13 -2.83
N ILE A 321 7.27 -3.23 -2.16
CA ILE A 321 6.11 -4.06 -2.48
C ILE A 321 5.32 -4.26 -1.19
N ASN A 322 4.11 -3.72 -1.11
CA ASN A 322 3.20 -3.92 0.02
C ASN A 322 1.95 -4.66 -0.42
N LEU A 323 1.60 -5.71 0.31
CA LEU A 323 0.30 -6.36 0.21
C LEU A 323 -0.75 -5.49 0.91
N TRP A 324 -2.00 -5.44 0.40
CA TRP A 324 -3.07 -4.71 1.08
C TRP A 324 -3.79 -5.60 2.08
N GLY A 325 -3.05 -5.99 3.12
CA GLY A 325 -3.47 -6.85 4.22
C GLY A 325 -2.50 -8.01 4.45
N VAL A 326 -2.59 -8.64 5.62
CA VAL A 326 -1.70 -9.74 6.02
C VAL A 326 -2.23 -11.08 5.53
N SER A 327 -3.54 -11.32 5.54
CA SER A 327 -4.15 -12.61 5.16
C SER A 327 -5.50 -12.42 4.47
N ASP A 328 -5.93 -13.43 3.74
CA ASP A 328 -7.24 -13.46 3.07
C ASP A 328 -8.41 -13.18 4.04
N ALA A 329 -8.31 -13.59 5.30
CA ALA A 329 -9.35 -13.39 6.29
C ALA A 329 -9.64 -11.91 6.56
N GLY A 330 -8.59 -11.09 6.61
CA GLY A 330 -8.66 -9.66 6.89
C GLY A 330 -8.74 -8.77 5.66
N SER A 331 -8.80 -9.33 4.45
CA SER A 331 -8.81 -8.52 3.23
C SER A 331 -10.09 -7.67 3.11
N TRP A 332 -9.90 -6.39 2.73
CA TRP A 332 -10.99 -5.48 2.41
C TRP A 332 -11.90 -5.98 1.29
N LEU A 333 -11.38 -6.79 0.37
CA LEU A 333 -12.12 -7.41 -0.74
C LEU A 333 -13.19 -8.42 -0.28
N ASN A 334 -13.23 -8.80 0.99
CA ASN A 334 -14.36 -9.54 1.57
C ASN A 334 -15.59 -8.62 1.78
N GLY A 335 -15.36 -7.31 1.90
CA GLY A 335 -16.39 -6.29 2.15
C GLY A 335 -16.66 -5.35 0.99
N TRP A 336 -15.74 -5.24 0.04
CA TRP A 336 -15.80 -4.33 -1.09
C TRP A 336 -15.53 -5.06 -2.43
N PRO A 337 -16.16 -4.67 -3.54
CA PRO A 337 -17.27 -3.73 -3.68
C PRO A 337 -18.62 -4.36 -3.32
N ILE A 338 -18.63 -5.58 -2.80
CA ILE A 338 -19.81 -6.31 -2.33
C ILE A 338 -19.55 -6.84 -0.94
N LYS A 339 -20.35 -6.42 0.02
CA LYS A 339 -20.25 -6.87 1.41
C LYS A 339 -20.60 -8.35 1.56
N GLY A 340 -19.81 -9.09 2.33
CA GLY A 340 -20.08 -10.48 2.70
C GLY A 340 -19.56 -11.53 1.71
N ARG A 341 -18.60 -11.16 0.84
CA ARG A 341 -17.91 -12.12 -0.03
C ARG A 341 -16.80 -12.87 0.73
N THR A 342 -16.40 -14.02 0.16
CA THR A 342 -15.24 -14.79 0.61
C THR A 342 -14.19 -14.76 -0.49
N ASN A 343 -13.21 -13.86 -0.37
CA ASN A 343 -12.14 -13.66 -1.35
C ASN A 343 -10.82 -14.28 -0.86
N TYR A 344 -9.87 -14.50 -1.79
CA TYR A 344 -8.58 -15.15 -1.56
C TYR A 344 -7.41 -14.35 -2.17
N PRO A 345 -7.35 -13.02 -1.95
CA PRO A 345 -6.54 -12.12 -2.77
C PRO A 345 -5.08 -11.98 -2.34
N LEU A 346 -4.67 -12.61 -1.22
CA LEU A 346 -3.35 -12.39 -0.63
C LEU A 346 -2.47 -13.65 -0.68
N LEU A 347 -1.22 -13.54 -0.27
CA LEU A 347 -0.25 -14.64 -0.25
C LEU A 347 -0.41 -15.58 0.96
N PHE A 348 -1.16 -15.15 1.98
CA PHE A 348 -1.45 -15.93 3.17
C PHE A 348 -2.95 -16.24 3.24
N ASP A 349 -3.26 -17.48 3.54
CA ASP A 349 -4.63 -17.95 3.58
C ASP A 349 -5.44 -17.39 4.77
N ARG A 350 -6.69 -17.80 4.90
CA ARG A 350 -7.58 -17.35 5.99
C ARG A 350 -7.15 -17.82 7.38
N GLN A 351 -6.21 -18.74 7.48
CA GLN A 351 -5.58 -19.24 8.71
C GLN A 351 -4.14 -18.73 8.87
N TYR A 352 -3.74 -17.67 8.16
CA TYR A 352 -2.40 -17.08 8.17
C TYR A 352 -1.28 -18.04 7.72
N LYS A 353 -1.61 -19.10 6.99
CA LYS A 353 -0.63 -20.03 6.43
C LYS A 353 -0.16 -19.54 5.06
N GLU A 354 1.10 -19.79 4.79
CA GLU A 354 1.71 -19.51 3.50
C GLU A 354 1.03 -20.31 2.37
N LYS A 355 0.62 -19.62 1.31
CA LYS A 355 0.23 -20.29 0.07
C LYS A 355 1.46 -20.82 -0.65
N PRO A 356 1.41 -21.98 -1.33
CA PRO A 356 2.58 -22.62 -1.97
C PRO A 356 3.37 -21.72 -2.92
N VAL A 357 2.71 -20.76 -3.56
CA VAL A 357 3.33 -19.80 -4.49
C VAL A 357 4.43 -18.96 -3.85
N ILE A 358 4.40 -18.75 -2.53
CA ILE A 358 5.45 -18.01 -1.80
C ILE A 358 6.82 -18.65 -2.04
N ASN A 359 6.92 -19.98 -2.02
CA ASN A 359 8.19 -20.68 -2.27
C ASN A 359 8.70 -20.44 -3.70
N GLU A 360 7.81 -20.37 -4.68
CA GLU A 360 8.18 -20.08 -6.06
C GLU A 360 8.61 -18.61 -6.22
N ILE A 361 7.96 -17.70 -5.53
CA ILE A 361 8.36 -16.28 -5.47
C ILE A 361 9.76 -16.15 -4.85
N ILE A 362 10.00 -16.78 -3.70
CA ILE A 362 11.31 -16.74 -3.04
C ILE A 362 12.42 -17.23 -3.97
N LYS A 363 12.20 -18.33 -4.70
CA LYS A 363 13.15 -18.88 -5.67
C LYS A 363 13.54 -17.91 -6.78
N LEU A 364 12.68 -16.94 -7.16
CA LEU A 364 13.03 -15.94 -8.17
C LEU A 364 14.13 -14.98 -7.71
N TYR A 365 14.29 -14.80 -6.40
CA TYR A 365 15.18 -13.80 -5.81
C TYR A 365 16.47 -14.40 -5.20
N ILE A 366 16.58 -15.72 -5.19
CA ILE A 366 17.77 -16.44 -4.72
C ILE A 366 18.67 -16.79 -5.91
#